data_25bbaeed979703d7ea6ca74deb86d0d6
#
_entry.id   25bbaeed979703d7ea6ca74deb86d0d6
#
_cell.length_a   1.000
_cell.length_b   1.000
_cell.length_c   1.000
_cell.angle_alpha   90.00
_cell.angle_beta   90.00
_cell.angle_gamma   90.00
#
_symmetry.space_group_name_H-M   'P 1'
#
loop_
_entity.id
_entity.type
_entity.pdbx_description
1 polymer ?
#
loop_
_entity_poly.entity_id
_entity_poly.type
_entity_poly.pdbx_seq_one_letter_code
_entity_poly.pdbx_strand_id
1 'polypeptide(L)'
;MQTDTYNSPFNARYASKEMQYIYSPDFKFKTWRKLWIALAEAEHELGLNVTQAQIDELKAHAEDINYDVAREREKLVRHDVMSHVYAYGVQCPTAKPIIHLGATSCYVGDNTDVITMREALLLIKKKLVNAIASVAKFADQYKDMPCLGFTHFQPAQPTTVGKRATLWLMDLVMDYEEVCHVLDTLMLLGSKGTTGTQASFLELFDGDHEKCKALDRKIAEKMGFKACFPVSGQTYARKLDTIVCNCLGLIAQSCCKFSNDLRLLQNLKEIEEPFEKNQIGSSAMAYKRNPMRSERIASLSRYVMIDALNPAWTASAQWFERTLDDSANKRVSVAEAFLATDGILDLYINVTSGLVVYPKVIHTRLMSELPFMATENIMMDAVKKGGDRQELHEKIRQHSMAAGAVVKVEGGKNDLVDRIAADPAFMTTKEEILAILKPENFVGRAPEQTADFLNEVVDPILAKEKDLLGVDVEINV
;
A
#
# COMPACT_ATOMS: atom_id res chain seq x y z
N MET A 1 -14.95 21.18 -15.31
CA MET A 1 -14.32 21.35 -13.97
C MET A 1 -14.40 22.84 -13.64
N GLN A 2 -14.90 23.22 -12.49
CA GLN A 2 -14.85 24.62 -12.05
C GLN A 2 -13.38 25.02 -11.87
N THR A 3 -12.96 26.10 -12.50
CA THR A 3 -11.55 26.52 -12.51
C THR A 3 -11.24 27.66 -11.53
N ASP A 4 -12.25 28.17 -10.87
CA ASP A 4 -12.22 29.30 -9.93
C ASP A 4 -12.34 28.89 -8.46
N THR A 5 -12.30 27.57 -8.19
CA THR A 5 -12.36 27.00 -6.84
C THR A 5 -11.23 25.99 -6.63
N TYR A 6 -10.77 25.87 -5.39
CA TYR A 6 -9.76 24.88 -5.03
C TYR A 6 -10.34 23.47 -5.14
N ASN A 7 -9.61 22.59 -5.84
CA ASN A 7 -9.85 21.16 -5.88
C ASN A 7 -8.64 20.43 -5.30
N SER A 8 -8.87 19.46 -4.44
CA SER A 8 -7.77 18.62 -3.92
C SER A 8 -7.06 17.90 -5.06
N PRO A 9 -5.72 17.92 -5.11
CA PRO A 9 -4.94 17.17 -6.09
C PRO A 9 -5.22 15.65 -6.03
N PHE A 10 -5.65 15.12 -4.89
CA PHE A 10 -6.04 13.72 -4.78
C PHE A 10 -7.17 13.38 -5.74
N ASN A 11 -8.19 14.21 -5.83
CA ASN A 11 -9.30 13.97 -6.73
C ASN A 11 -8.96 14.26 -8.21
N ALA A 12 -8.19 15.33 -8.44
CA ALA A 12 -7.92 15.80 -9.79
C ALA A 12 -6.82 15.01 -10.51
N ARG A 13 -5.87 14.41 -9.76
CA ARG A 13 -4.62 13.90 -10.34
C ARG A 13 -4.21 12.51 -9.86
N TYR A 14 -4.49 12.11 -8.60
CA TYR A 14 -3.80 10.98 -8.01
C TYR A 14 -4.69 9.77 -7.75
N ALA A 15 -5.84 9.95 -7.12
CA ALA A 15 -6.70 8.85 -6.76
C ALA A 15 -7.51 8.31 -7.94
N SER A 16 -7.71 7.01 -8.00
CA SER A 16 -8.59 6.37 -8.97
C SER A 16 -10.05 6.80 -8.79
N LYS A 17 -10.83 6.67 -9.85
CA LYS A 17 -12.29 6.95 -9.79
C LYS A 17 -13.01 6.00 -8.80
N GLU A 18 -12.54 4.76 -8.68
CA GLU A 18 -13.09 3.78 -7.74
C GLU A 18 -12.91 4.24 -6.30
N MET A 19 -11.71 4.69 -5.90
CA MET A 19 -11.47 5.20 -4.56
C MET A 19 -12.23 6.51 -4.29
N GLN A 20 -12.29 7.40 -5.27
CA GLN A 20 -13.08 8.63 -5.17
C GLN A 20 -14.57 8.33 -4.97
N TYR A 21 -15.13 7.31 -5.63
CA TYR A 21 -16.52 6.89 -5.45
C TYR A 21 -16.76 6.36 -4.03
N ILE A 22 -15.87 5.54 -3.48
CA ILE A 22 -15.99 5.00 -2.11
C ILE A 22 -16.07 6.13 -1.07
N TYR A 23 -15.40 7.26 -1.28
CA TYR A 23 -15.45 8.44 -0.41
C TYR A 23 -16.44 9.50 -0.88
N SER A 24 -17.30 9.20 -1.85
CA SER A 24 -18.29 10.13 -2.36
C SER A 24 -19.53 10.24 -1.47
N PRO A 25 -20.29 11.36 -1.57
CA PRO A 25 -21.60 11.47 -0.95
C PRO A 25 -22.56 10.36 -1.37
N ASP A 26 -22.54 9.93 -2.63
CA ASP A 26 -23.39 8.85 -3.14
C ASP A 26 -23.16 7.54 -2.38
N PHE A 27 -21.91 7.11 -2.25
CA PHE A 27 -21.57 5.91 -1.49
C PHE A 27 -22.03 6.03 -0.03
N LYS A 28 -21.72 7.18 0.61
CA LYS A 28 -22.08 7.46 2.00
C LYS A 28 -23.60 7.34 2.23
N PHE A 29 -24.39 8.09 1.48
CA PHE A 29 -25.82 8.19 1.75
C PHE A 29 -26.62 6.96 1.27
N LYS A 30 -26.17 6.29 0.23
CA LYS A 30 -26.70 4.96 -0.15
C LYS A 30 -26.41 3.91 0.93
N THR A 31 -25.24 3.97 1.56
CA THR A 31 -24.90 3.10 2.69
C THR A 31 -25.80 3.41 3.90
N TRP A 32 -26.12 4.66 4.17
CA TRP A 32 -27.09 5.02 5.20
C TRP A 32 -28.45 4.35 4.96
N ARG A 33 -28.94 4.40 3.74
CA ARG A 33 -30.21 3.73 3.39
C ARG A 33 -30.13 2.21 3.55
N LYS A 34 -29.04 1.58 3.16
CA LYS A 34 -28.81 0.14 3.39
C LYS A 34 -28.82 -0.20 4.88
N LEU A 35 -28.22 0.65 5.72
CA LEU A 35 -28.23 0.47 7.17
C LEU A 35 -29.62 0.64 7.77
N TRP A 36 -30.44 1.60 7.31
CA TRP A 36 -31.82 1.72 7.76
C TRP A 36 -32.69 0.56 7.30
N ILE A 37 -32.47 0.03 6.11
CA ILE A 37 -33.13 -1.19 5.63
C ILE A 37 -32.74 -2.38 6.50
N ALA A 38 -31.42 -2.57 6.77
CA ALA A 38 -30.93 -3.65 7.61
C ALA A 38 -31.50 -3.57 9.06
N LEU A 39 -31.65 -2.36 9.60
CA LEU A 39 -32.27 -2.14 10.90
C LEU A 39 -33.73 -2.55 10.87
N ALA A 40 -34.54 -2.04 9.92
CA ALA A 40 -35.95 -2.33 9.80
C ALA A 40 -36.22 -3.83 9.59
N GLU A 41 -35.42 -4.50 8.76
CA GLU A 41 -35.50 -5.97 8.55
C GLU A 41 -35.21 -6.73 9.85
N ALA A 42 -34.14 -6.34 10.57
CA ALA A 42 -33.76 -7.01 11.82
C ALA A 42 -34.82 -6.78 12.90
N GLU A 43 -35.38 -5.58 13.00
CA GLU A 43 -36.49 -5.24 13.92
C GLU A 43 -37.75 -6.06 13.60
N HIS A 44 -38.12 -6.17 12.33
CA HIS A 44 -39.23 -7.03 11.89
C HIS A 44 -39.01 -8.50 12.25
N GLU A 45 -37.83 -9.04 11.95
CA GLU A 45 -37.49 -10.44 12.27
C GLU A 45 -37.47 -10.75 13.76
N LEU A 46 -37.22 -9.72 14.61
CA LEU A 46 -37.22 -9.82 16.08
C LEU A 46 -38.60 -9.52 16.71
N GLY A 47 -39.61 -9.26 15.87
CA GLY A 47 -41.00 -9.15 16.28
C GLY A 47 -41.45 -7.74 16.70
N LEU A 48 -40.71 -6.68 16.33
CA LEU A 48 -41.22 -5.32 16.43
C LEU A 48 -42.29 -5.05 15.38
N ASN A 49 -43.12 -4.02 15.60
CA ASN A 49 -44.20 -3.66 14.69
C ASN A 49 -43.67 -2.91 13.43
N VAL A 50 -42.81 -3.58 12.69
CA VAL A 50 -42.30 -3.17 11.39
C VAL A 50 -42.86 -4.13 10.35
N THR A 51 -43.54 -3.63 9.33
CA THR A 51 -44.22 -4.46 8.34
C THR A 51 -43.35 -4.72 7.12
N GLN A 52 -43.60 -5.84 6.42
CA GLN A 52 -42.91 -6.15 5.16
C GLN A 52 -43.13 -5.04 4.11
N ALA A 53 -44.36 -4.47 4.03
CA ALA A 53 -44.64 -3.38 3.09
C ALA A 53 -43.78 -2.14 3.34
N GLN A 54 -43.48 -1.80 4.61
CA GLN A 54 -42.55 -0.72 4.94
C GLN A 54 -41.13 -1.03 4.50
N ILE A 55 -40.65 -2.24 4.71
CA ILE A 55 -39.32 -2.69 4.25
C ILE A 55 -39.22 -2.64 2.73
N ASP A 56 -40.25 -3.11 2.02
CA ASP A 56 -40.27 -3.11 0.56
C ASP A 56 -40.25 -1.70 -0.02
N GLU A 57 -40.97 -0.76 0.60
CA GLU A 57 -40.95 0.64 0.22
C GLU A 57 -39.56 1.28 0.44
N LEU A 58 -38.88 0.98 1.56
CA LEU A 58 -37.51 1.44 1.80
C LEU A 58 -36.56 0.88 0.72
N LYS A 59 -36.66 -0.40 0.40
CA LYS A 59 -35.82 -1.05 -0.64
C LYS A 59 -36.03 -0.44 -2.02
N ALA A 60 -37.26 -0.10 -2.37
CA ALA A 60 -37.60 0.52 -3.65
C ALA A 60 -36.88 1.88 -3.85
N HIS A 61 -36.58 2.58 -2.77
CA HIS A 61 -35.92 3.90 -2.78
C HIS A 61 -34.51 3.87 -2.19
N ALA A 62 -33.82 2.74 -2.21
CA ALA A 62 -32.47 2.62 -1.62
C ALA A 62 -31.41 3.44 -2.37
N GLU A 63 -31.56 3.63 -3.68
CA GLU A 63 -30.54 4.19 -4.56
C GLU A 63 -30.85 5.61 -5.09
N ASP A 64 -32.11 6.03 -5.11
CA ASP A 64 -32.57 7.28 -5.70
C ASP A 64 -32.69 8.42 -4.68
N ILE A 65 -31.56 8.87 -4.13
CA ILE A 65 -31.52 9.87 -3.08
C ILE A 65 -31.94 11.25 -3.61
N ASN A 66 -32.94 11.87 -2.95
CA ASN A 66 -33.31 13.25 -3.22
C ASN A 66 -32.43 14.22 -2.42
N TYR A 67 -31.31 14.59 -3.00
CA TYR A 67 -30.35 15.52 -2.37
C TYR A 67 -30.90 16.92 -2.16
N ASP A 68 -31.80 17.39 -3.02
CA ASP A 68 -32.37 18.74 -2.89
C ASP A 68 -33.24 18.85 -1.65
N VAL A 69 -34.13 17.90 -1.42
CA VAL A 69 -34.94 17.81 -0.21
C VAL A 69 -34.08 17.69 1.04
N ALA A 70 -33.05 16.86 1.00
CA ALA A 70 -32.14 16.71 2.13
C ALA A 70 -31.41 18.03 2.46
N ARG A 71 -30.86 18.73 1.45
CA ARG A 71 -30.14 20.00 1.62
C ARG A 71 -31.05 21.11 2.15
N GLU A 72 -32.25 21.25 1.59
CA GLU A 72 -33.21 22.28 2.08
C GLU A 72 -33.61 22.00 3.53
N ARG A 73 -33.82 20.73 3.89
CA ARG A 73 -34.10 20.35 5.27
C ARG A 73 -32.93 20.64 6.21
N GLU A 74 -31.70 20.34 5.78
CA GLU A 74 -30.48 20.57 6.58
C GLU A 74 -30.27 22.06 6.87
N LYS A 75 -30.56 22.96 5.94
CA LYS A 75 -30.51 24.40 6.17
C LYS A 75 -31.42 24.85 7.33
N LEU A 76 -32.54 24.15 7.52
CA LEU A 76 -33.50 24.46 8.59
C LEU A 76 -33.10 23.85 9.93
N VAL A 77 -32.73 22.55 9.95
CA VAL A 77 -32.56 21.81 11.19
C VAL A 77 -31.10 21.68 11.63
N ARG A 78 -30.14 22.02 10.75
CA ARG A 78 -28.69 21.97 11.01
C ARG A 78 -28.19 20.57 11.47
N HIS A 79 -28.79 19.52 10.91
CA HIS A 79 -28.49 18.15 11.27
C HIS A 79 -28.61 17.22 10.04
N ASP A 80 -27.52 16.72 9.54
CA ASP A 80 -27.42 15.93 8.32
C ASP A 80 -28.24 14.62 8.37
N VAL A 81 -28.08 13.80 9.41
CA VAL A 81 -28.79 12.53 9.54
C VAL A 81 -30.31 12.75 9.55
N MET A 82 -30.79 13.68 10.36
CA MET A 82 -32.24 13.97 10.45
C MET A 82 -32.79 14.56 9.15
N SER A 83 -31.97 15.24 8.36
CA SER A 83 -32.34 15.75 7.04
C SER A 83 -32.51 14.61 6.05
N HIS A 84 -31.63 13.62 6.07
CA HIS A 84 -31.75 12.40 5.24
C HIS A 84 -32.86 11.47 5.70
N VAL A 85 -33.13 11.34 7.01
CA VAL A 85 -34.34 10.65 7.53
C VAL A 85 -35.60 11.30 6.98
N TYR A 86 -35.68 12.63 7.02
CA TYR A 86 -36.81 13.37 6.46
C TYR A 86 -36.95 13.15 4.94
N ALA A 87 -35.86 13.29 4.18
CA ALA A 87 -35.90 13.11 2.73
C ALA A 87 -36.32 11.69 2.35
N TYR A 88 -35.84 10.68 3.08
CA TYR A 88 -36.24 9.30 2.87
C TYR A 88 -37.72 9.07 3.21
N GLY A 89 -38.19 9.65 4.32
CA GLY A 89 -39.61 9.58 4.71
C GLY A 89 -40.55 10.30 3.74
N VAL A 90 -40.12 11.31 2.99
CA VAL A 90 -40.89 11.94 1.90
C VAL A 90 -41.07 10.96 0.74
N GLN A 91 -40.04 10.18 0.41
CA GLN A 91 -40.11 9.13 -0.64
C GLN A 91 -40.87 7.88 -0.18
N CYS A 92 -40.81 7.60 1.12
CA CYS A 92 -41.35 6.36 1.74
C CYS A 92 -42.40 6.73 2.81
N PRO A 93 -43.60 7.23 2.44
CA PRO A 93 -44.62 7.69 3.40
C PRO A 93 -45.13 6.58 4.33
N THR A 94 -45.21 5.32 3.86
CA THR A 94 -45.63 4.15 4.66
C THR A 94 -44.57 3.77 5.67
N ALA A 95 -43.30 3.83 5.30
CA ALA A 95 -42.17 3.49 6.16
C ALA A 95 -41.71 4.69 7.04
N LYS A 96 -42.14 5.91 6.75
CA LYS A 96 -41.72 7.11 7.49
C LYS A 96 -41.69 6.95 9.02
N PRO A 97 -42.68 6.30 9.66
CA PRO A 97 -42.71 6.17 11.13
C PRO A 97 -41.62 5.27 11.71
N ILE A 98 -41.01 4.39 10.89
CA ILE A 98 -40.04 3.39 11.38
C ILE A 98 -38.61 3.67 10.91
N ILE A 99 -38.40 4.70 10.09
CA ILE A 99 -37.04 5.06 9.68
C ILE A 99 -36.23 5.52 10.88
N HIS A 100 -35.09 4.89 11.15
CA HIS A 100 -34.21 5.24 12.26
C HIS A 100 -34.79 4.90 13.65
N LEU A 101 -35.69 3.94 13.75
CA LEU A 101 -36.36 3.56 15.00
C LEU A 101 -35.32 3.10 16.04
N GLY A 102 -35.36 3.64 17.26
CA GLY A 102 -34.43 3.34 18.34
C GLY A 102 -32.96 3.78 18.12
N ALA A 103 -32.60 4.19 16.92
CA ALA A 103 -31.23 4.53 16.57
C ALA A 103 -30.84 5.98 16.88
N THR A 104 -29.55 6.24 16.94
CA THR A 104 -28.95 7.58 16.99
C THR A 104 -28.13 7.84 15.72
N SER A 105 -27.71 9.08 15.50
CA SER A 105 -26.99 9.49 14.29
C SER A 105 -25.73 8.64 14.02
N CYS A 106 -25.03 8.20 15.07
CA CYS A 106 -23.84 7.37 14.92
C CYS A 106 -24.16 5.95 14.42
N TYR A 107 -25.41 5.48 14.50
CA TYR A 107 -25.80 4.23 13.86
C TYR A 107 -25.48 4.23 12.36
N VAL A 108 -25.91 5.23 11.63
CA VAL A 108 -25.58 5.33 10.20
C VAL A 108 -24.20 5.92 9.97
N GLY A 109 -23.78 6.92 10.73
CA GLY A 109 -22.48 7.58 10.55
C GLY A 109 -21.31 6.61 10.76
N ASP A 110 -21.23 6.05 11.95
CA ASP A 110 -20.10 5.21 12.35
C ASP A 110 -20.08 3.84 11.64
N ASN A 111 -21.22 3.18 11.47
CA ASN A 111 -21.27 1.95 10.70
C ASN A 111 -20.86 2.19 9.24
N THR A 112 -21.27 3.32 8.64
CA THR A 112 -20.84 3.69 7.27
C THR A 112 -19.35 3.94 7.20
N ASP A 113 -18.74 4.59 8.20
CA ASP A 113 -17.30 4.82 8.21
C ASP A 113 -16.52 3.49 8.19
N VAL A 114 -16.96 2.49 8.98
CA VAL A 114 -16.33 1.15 8.96
C VAL A 114 -16.55 0.44 7.62
N ILE A 115 -17.75 0.54 7.03
CA ILE A 115 -18.04 -0.03 5.72
C ILE A 115 -17.16 0.63 4.64
N THR A 116 -17.04 1.94 4.67
CA THR A 116 -16.19 2.71 3.75
C THR A 116 -14.73 2.28 3.86
N MET A 117 -14.19 2.17 5.08
CA MET A 117 -12.83 1.69 5.30
C MET A 117 -12.64 0.25 4.79
N ARG A 118 -13.63 -0.65 4.99
CA ARG A 118 -13.58 -2.01 4.43
C ARG A 118 -13.48 -2.00 2.90
N GLU A 119 -14.38 -1.30 2.22
CA GLU A 119 -14.40 -1.25 0.75
C GLU A 119 -13.10 -0.61 0.20
N ALA A 120 -12.61 0.43 0.85
CA ALA A 120 -11.35 1.05 0.50
C ALA A 120 -10.15 0.10 0.72
N LEU A 121 -10.10 -0.63 1.84
CA LEU A 121 -9.06 -1.64 2.09
C LEU A 121 -9.12 -2.81 1.10
N LEU A 122 -10.31 -3.22 0.67
CA LEU A 122 -10.45 -4.25 -0.37
C LEU A 122 -9.86 -3.76 -1.70
N LEU A 123 -10.06 -2.50 -2.07
CA LEU A 123 -9.44 -1.91 -3.25
C LEU A 123 -7.91 -1.80 -3.09
N ILE A 124 -7.42 -1.37 -1.91
CA ILE A 124 -5.98 -1.36 -1.61
C ILE A 124 -5.38 -2.77 -1.70
N LYS A 125 -6.05 -3.78 -1.12
CA LYS A 125 -5.63 -5.19 -1.23
C LYS A 125 -5.51 -5.62 -2.68
N LYS A 126 -6.52 -5.31 -3.51
CA LYS A 126 -6.50 -5.61 -4.94
C LYS A 126 -5.27 -5.01 -5.63
N LYS A 127 -4.97 -3.76 -5.36
CA LYS A 127 -3.79 -3.08 -5.93
C LYS A 127 -2.47 -3.64 -5.40
N LEU A 128 -2.37 -3.98 -4.11
CA LEU A 128 -1.19 -4.63 -3.53
C LEU A 128 -0.91 -5.98 -4.21
N VAL A 129 -1.92 -6.81 -4.43
CA VAL A 129 -1.77 -8.10 -5.13
C VAL A 129 -1.21 -7.89 -6.55
N ASN A 130 -1.65 -6.85 -7.27
CA ASN A 130 -1.13 -6.54 -8.60
C ASN A 130 0.30 -5.95 -8.55
N ALA A 131 0.64 -5.16 -7.54
CA ALA A 131 2.00 -4.70 -7.30
C ALA A 131 2.94 -5.88 -7.00
N ILE A 132 2.52 -6.81 -6.14
CA ILE A 132 3.25 -8.06 -5.86
C ILE A 132 3.47 -8.86 -7.15
N ALA A 133 2.44 -9.07 -7.96
CA ALA A 133 2.56 -9.80 -9.22
C ALA A 133 3.53 -9.12 -10.20
N SER A 134 3.50 -7.79 -10.30
CA SER A 134 4.40 -7.03 -11.16
C SER A 134 5.86 -7.17 -10.74
N VAL A 135 6.15 -6.99 -9.44
CA VAL A 135 7.53 -7.13 -8.91
C VAL A 135 8.01 -8.58 -8.97
N ALA A 136 7.12 -9.55 -8.70
CA ALA A 136 7.46 -10.98 -8.80
C ALA A 136 7.89 -11.36 -10.22
N LYS A 137 7.15 -10.90 -11.23
CA LYS A 137 7.51 -11.10 -12.64
C LYS A 137 8.88 -10.50 -12.96
N PHE A 138 9.17 -9.30 -12.49
CA PHE A 138 10.46 -8.66 -12.65
C PHE A 138 11.57 -9.43 -11.94
N ALA A 139 11.35 -9.85 -10.70
CA ALA A 139 12.32 -10.62 -9.93
C ALA A 139 12.67 -11.96 -10.61
N ASP A 140 11.67 -12.68 -11.12
CA ASP A 140 11.88 -13.94 -11.84
C ASP A 140 12.66 -13.73 -13.14
N GLN A 141 12.30 -12.70 -13.91
CA GLN A 141 12.96 -12.39 -15.18
C GLN A 141 14.47 -12.11 -15.02
N TYR A 142 14.88 -11.52 -13.89
CA TYR A 142 16.23 -11.06 -13.65
C TYR A 142 16.92 -11.79 -12.48
N LYS A 143 16.42 -12.96 -12.06
CA LYS A 143 16.96 -13.71 -10.92
C LYS A 143 18.41 -14.14 -11.12
N ASP A 144 18.80 -14.41 -12.37
CA ASP A 144 20.13 -14.89 -12.74
C ASP A 144 21.06 -13.76 -13.20
N MET A 145 20.63 -12.49 -13.20
CA MET A 145 21.44 -11.38 -13.69
C MET A 145 22.32 -10.80 -12.58
N PRO A 146 23.65 -11.03 -12.58
CA PRO A 146 24.56 -10.48 -11.59
C PRO A 146 24.60 -8.96 -11.64
N CYS A 147 24.63 -8.32 -10.49
CA CYS A 147 24.86 -6.89 -10.33
C CYS A 147 25.68 -6.59 -9.09
N LEU A 148 26.25 -5.40 -9.03
CA LEU A 148 26.98 -4.95 -7.85
C LEU A 148 26.01 -4.72 -6.69
N GLY A 149 26.27 -5.37 -5.55
CA GLY A 149 25.59 -5.08 -4.29
C GLY A 149 26.19 -3.85 -3.61
N PHE A 150 25.36 -3.15 -2.83
CA PHE A 150 25.78 -1.97 -2.08
C PHE A 150 25.45 -2.13 -0.61
N THR A 151 26.41 -1.82 0.27
CA THR A 151 26.18 -1.56 1.68
C THR A 151 26.73 -0.16 2.00
N HIS A 152 26.01 0.64 2.79
CA HIS A 152 26.37 2.05 3.02
C HIS A 152 26.52 2.85 1.71
N PHE A 153 25.85 2.41 0.66
CA PHE A 153 25.99 2.89 -0.72
C PHE A 153 27.42 2.80 -1.27
N GLN A 154 28.21 1.89 -0.71
CA GLN A 154 29.54 1.54 -1.22
C GLN A 154 29.49 0.16 -1.88
N PRO A 155 30.34 -0.08 -2.92
CA PRO A 155 30.48 -1.39 -3.54
C PRO A 155 30.72 -2.48 -2.50
N ALA A 156 29.92 -3.54 -2.58
CA ALA A 156 30.00 -4.71 -1.74
C ALA A 156 29.97 -5.98 -2.62
N GLN A 157 29.73 -7.13 -2.01
CA GLN A 157 29.65 -8.37 -2.79
C GLN A 157 28.56 -8.33 -3.85
N PRO A 158 28.74 -9.04 -5.00
CA PRO A 158 27.73 -9.16 -6.01
C PRO A 158 26.43 -9.81 -5.49
N THR A 159 25.34 -9.43 -6.09
CA THR A 159 24.01 -10.03 -5.95
C THR A 159 23.40 -10.17 -7.34
N THR A 160 22.10 -10.44 -7.45
CA THR A 160 21.39 -10.36 -8.73
C THR A 160 20.34 -9.27 -8.72
N VAL A 161 19.97 -8.79 -9.90
CA VAL A 161 18.89 -7.79 -10.08
C VAL A 161 17.57 -8.33 -9.52
N GLY A 162 17.24 -9.59 -9.80
CA GLY A 162 16.06 -10.25 -9.25
C GLY A 162 16.09 -10.38 -7.74
N LYS A 163 17.23 -10.75 -7.16
CA LYS A 163 17.38 -10.83 -5.68
C LYS A 163 17.18 -9.46 -5.03
N ARG A 164 17.68 -8.39 -5.63
CA ARG A 164 17.40 -7.03 -5.15
C ARG A 164 15.90 -6.73 -5.17
N ALA A 165 15.20 -7.13 -6.22
CA ALA A 165 13.75 -6.92 -6.31
C ALA A 165 12.97 -7.71 -5.25
N THR A 166 13.46 -8.85 -4.77
CA THR A 166 12.81 -9.57 -3.67
C THR A 166 12.80 -8.82 -2.34
N LEU A 167 13.68 -7.83 -2.16
CA LEU A 167 13.64 -6.98 -0.97
C LEU A 167 12.41 -6.07 -0.99
N TRP A 168 12.08 -5.49 -2.16
CA TRP A 168 10.86 -4.70 -2.33
C TRP A 168 9.61 -5.59 -2.25
N LEU A 169 9.71 -6.80 -2.79
CA LEU A 169 8.61 -7.75 -2.80
C LEU A 169 8.28 -8.26 -1.40
N MET A 170 9.28 -8.47 -0.54
CA MET A 170 9.07 -8.88 0.85
C MET A 170 8.31 -7.80 1.64
N ASP A 171 8.68 -6.52 1.45
CA ASP A 171 7.97 -5.41 2.08
C ASP A 171 6.47 -5.42 1.67
N LEU A 172 6.16 -5.61 0.37
CA LEU A 172 4.77 -5.70 -0.11
C LEU A 172 4.02 -6.93 0.42
N VAL A 173 4.70 -8.06 0.62
CA VAL A 173 4.09 -9.27 1.22
C VAL A 173 3.68 -8.97 2.66
N MET A 174 4.55 -8.33 3.44
CA MET A 174 4.22 -7.90 4.82
C MET A 174 3.03 -6.94 4.84
N ASP A 175 2.98 -5.99 3.91
CA ASP A 175 1.85 -5.06 3.77
C ASP A 175 0.54 -5.79 3.41
N TYR A 176 0.60 -6.78 2.52
CA TYR A 176 -0.55 -7.61 2.17
C TYR A 176 -1.10 -8.40 3.37
N GLU A 177 -0.21 -8.99 4.16
CA GLU A 177 -0.59 -9.73 5.37
C GLU A 177 -1.27 -8.81 6.39
N GLU A 178 -0.73 -7.59 6.59
CA GLU A 178 -1.32 -6.60 7.49
C GLU A 178 -2.70 -6.13 7.00
N VAL A 179 -2.86 -5.84 5.72
CA VAL A 179 -4.18 -5.49 5.15
C VAL A 179 -5.18 -6.61 5.35
N CYS A 180 -4.78 -7.86 5.13
CA CYS A 180 -5.64 -9.02 5.36
C CYS A 180 -6.03 -9.14 6.85
N HIS A 181 -5.08 -8.93 7.76
CA HIS A 181 -5.33 -8.93 9.21
C HIS A 181 -6.33 -7.85 9.61
N VAL A 182 -6.13 -6.62 9.15
CA VAL A 182 -7.05 -5.50 9.45
C VAL A 182 -8.45 -5.80 8.91
N LEU A 183 -8.57 -6.25 7.65
CA LEU A 183 -9.86 -6.64 7.06
C LEU A 183 -10.58 -7.74 7.87
N ASP A 184 -9.84 -8.71 8.36
CA ASP A 184 -10.39 -9.85 9.13
C ASP A 184 -10.89 -9.45 10.51
N THR A 185 -10.34 -8.39 11.08
CA THR A 185 -10.66 -7.89 12.44
C THR A 185 -11.66 -6.74 12.46
N LEU A 186 -12.09 -6.22 11.29
CA LEU A 186 -13.09 -5.16 11.24
C LEU A 186 -14.44 -5.60 11.82
N MET A 187 -14.98 -4.76 12.70
CA MET A 187 -16.31 -4.95 13.31
C MET A 187 -17.12 -3.67 13.16
N LEU A 188 -18.44 -3.80 12.95
CA LEU A 188 -19.35 -2.67 12.95
C LEU A 188 -19.54 -2.11 14.38
N LEU A 189 -19.96 -0.85 14.46
CA LEU A 189 -20.48 -0.30 15.72
C LEU A 189 -21.70 -1.12 16.19
N GLY A 190 -22.63 -1.39 15.29
CA GLY A 190 -23.92 -1.98 15.58
C GLY A 190 -24.96 -0.95 16.01
N SER A 191 -25.99 -1.43 16.72
CA SER A 191 -27.11 -0.65 17.24
C SER A 191 -26.89 -0.31 18.72
N LYS A 192 -25.96 0.60 19.03
CA LYS A 192 -25.51 0.84 20.43
C LYS A 192 -26.29 1.93 21.16
N GLY A 193 -26.91 2.88 20.44
CA GLY A 193 -27.65 3.97 21.04
C GLY A 193 -26.78 5.12 21.58
N THR A 194 -27.36 6.00 22.35
CA THR A 194 -26.76 7.30 22.73
C THR A 194 -25.47 7.19 23.53
N THR A 195 -25.38 6.22 24.42
CA THR A 195 -24.21 6.01 25.30
C THR A 195 -23.63 4.59 25.22
N GLY A 196 -24.01 3.84 24.22
CA GLY A 196 -23.55 2.47 24.02
C GLY A 196 -24.29 1.40 24.81
N THR A 197 -25.36 1.79 25.52
CA THR A 197 -26.10 0.91 26.45
C THR A 197 -27.25 0.15 25.79
N GLN A 198 -27.60 0.46 24.54
CA GLN A 198 -28.77 -0.06 23.82
C GLN A 198 -30.11 0.22 24.53
N ALA A 199 -30.18 1.24 25.41
CA ALA A 199 -31.35 1.50 26.27
C ALA A 199 -32.65 1.64 25.45
N SER A 200 -32.66 2.39 24.36
CA SER A 200 -33.84 2.54 23.51
C SER A 200 -34.29 1.23 22.85
N PHE A 201 -33.33 0.40 22.42
CA PHE A 201 -33.64 -0.91 21.85
C PHE A 201 -34.13 -1.89 22.92
N LEU A 202 -33.54 -1.85 24.14
CA LEU A 202 -34.01 -2.68 25.26
C LEU A 202 -35.44 -2.35 25.63
N GLU A 203 -35.83 -1.05 25.61
CA GLU A 203 -37.20 -0.61 25.84
C GLU A 203 -38.13 -1.08 24.71
N LEU A 204 -37.73 -0.96 23.43
CA LEU A 204 -38.51 -1.47 22.30
C LEU A 204 -38.76 -2.98 22.36
N PHE A 205 -37.85 -3.75 22.97
CA PHE A 205 -37.95 -5.19 23.15
C PHE A 205 -38.45 -5.60 24.53
N ASP A 206 -39.14 -4.71 25.27
CA ASP A 206 -39.74 -4.98 26.57
C ASP A 206 -38.75 -5.60 27.58
N GLY A 207 -37.49 -5.18 27.57
CA GLY A 207 -36.43 -5.66 28.45
C GLY A 207 -35.73 -6.95 27.99
N ASP A 208 -35.97 -7.44 26.77
CA ASP A 208 -35.35 -8.65 26.25
C ASP A 208 -33.91 -8.40 25.78
N HIS A 209 -32.94 -8.74 26.63
CA HIS A 209 -31.50 -8.59 26.35
C HIS A 209 -31.03 -9.47 25.19
N GLU A 210 -31.62 -10.66 24.99
CA GLU A 210 -31.20 -11.56 23.90
C GLU A 210 -31.64 -11.01 22.53
N LYS A 211 -32.79 -10.35 22.45
CA LYS A 211 -33.19 -9.64 21.23
C LYS A 211 -32.27 -8.47 20.91
N CYS A 212 -31.80 -7.71 21.91
CA CYS A 212 -30.81 -6.65 21.69
C CYS A 212 -29.49 -7.20 21.13
N LYS A 213 -29.00 -8.31 21.66
CA LYS A 213 -27.80 -8.98 21.11
C LYS A 213 -28.04 -9.53 19.72
N ALA A 214 -29.23 -10.09 19.47
CA ALA A 214 -29.62 -10.61 18.17
C ALA A 214 -29.72 -9.49 17.13
N LEU A 215 -30.16 -8.29 17.50
CA LEU A 215 -30.21 -7.12 16.62
C LEU A 215 -28.83 -6.80 16.05
N ASP A 216 -27.80 -6.70 16.90
CA ASP A 216 -26.43 -6.46 16.45
C ASP A 216 -25.91 -7.57 15.52
N ARG A 217 -26.16 -8.84 15.85
CA ARG A 217 -25.76 -9.97 14.99
C ARG A 217 -26.41 -9.89 13.60
N LYS A 218 -27.72 -9.63 13.55
CA LYS A 218 -28.47 -9.52 12.30
C LYS A 218 -28.02 -8.35 11.43
N ILE A 219 -27.74 -7.18 12.05
CA ILE A 219 -27.19 -6.03 11.34
C ILE A 219 -25.80 -6.36 10.76
N ALA A 220 -24.91 -6.97 11.54
CA ALA A 220 -23.60 -7.38 11.07
C ALA A 220 -23.69 -8.34 9.88
N GLU A 221 -24.52 -9.39 9.99
CA GLU A 221 -24.75 -10.37 8.95
C GLU A 221 -25.28 -9.72 7.66
N LYS A 222 -26.32 -8.88 7.75
CA LYS A 222 -26.93 -8.18 6.62
C LYS A 222 -25.96 -7.23 5.90
N MET A 223 -24.99 -6.66 6.64
CA MET A 223 -23.95 -5.78 6.10
C MET A 223 -22.67 -6.51 5.72
N GLY A 224 -22.63 -7.85 5.85
CA GLY A 224 -21.51 -8.70 5.46
C GLY A 224 -20.29 -8.57 6.40
N PHE A 225 -20.53 -8.38 7.70
CA PHE A 225 -19.50 -8.37 8.74
C PHE A 225 -19.64 -9.56 9.67
N LYS A 226 -18.52 -9.97 10.27
CA LYS A 226 -18.50 -11.10 11.22
C LYS A 226 -19.19 -10.77 12.55
N ALA A 227 -19.09 -9.51 13.00
CA ALA A 227 -19.61 -9.08 14.29
C ALA A 227 -19.73 -7.55 14.39
N CYS A 228 -20.43 -7.10 15.42
CA CYS A 228 -20.35 -5.75 15.96
C CYS A 228 -19.42 -5.71 17.18
N PHE A 229 -18.87 -4.54 17.51
CA PHE A 229 -18.13 -4.36 18.75
C PHE A 229 -18.96 -4.81 19.95
N PRO A 230 -18.39 -5.61 20.86
CA PRO A 230 -19.13 -6.11 22.02
C PRO A 230 -19.53 -4.99 22.99
N VAL A 231 -18.68 -3.96 23.11
CA VAL A 231 -18.91 -2.75 23.90
C VAL A 231 -18.43 -1.52 23.15
N SER A 232 -19.12 -0.40 23.35
CA SER A 232 -18.74 0.91 22.80
C SER A 232 -19.42 2.03 23.58
N GLY A 233 -19.02 3.27 23.35
CA GLY A 233 -19.85 4.44 23.65
C GLY A 233 -20.90 4.65 22.56
N GLN A 234 -21.20 5.90 22.26
CA GLN A 234 -22.06 6.24 21.11
C GLN A 234 -21.39 5.90 19.79
N THR A 235 -20.05 5.89 19.76
CA THR A 235 -19.19 5.64 18.60
C THR A 235 -18.38 4.37 18.81
N TYR A 236 -17.87 3.78 17.70
CA TYR A 236 -16.78 2.79 17.82
C TYR A 236 -15.52 3.46 18.38
N ALA A 237 -14.63 2.66 18.98
CA ALA A 237 -13.36 3.17 19.48
C ALA A 237 -12.52 3.78 18.33
N ARG A 238 -12.23 5.07 18.38
CA ARG A 238 -11.45 5.79 17.35
C ARG A 238 -10.04 5.23 17.15
N LYS A 239 -9.61 4.33 18.03
CA LYS A 239 -8.43 3.52 17.85
C LYS A 239 -8.46 2.68 16.56
N LEU A 240 -9.65 2.32 16.05
CA LEU A 240 -9.81 1.62 14.78
C LEU A 240 -9.26 2.46 13.62
N ASP A 241 -9.56 3.75 13.59
CA ASP A 241 -9.05 4.66 12.56
C ASP A 241 -7.52 4.72 12.59
N THR A 242 -6.92 4.68 13.79
CA THR A 242 -5.46 4.60 13.97
C THR A 242 -4.89 3.30 13.38
N ILE A 243 -5.51 2.16 13.66
CA ILE A 243 -5.08 0.85 13.13
C ILE A 243 -5.11 0.87 11.59
N VAL A 244 -6.21 1.34 11.01
CA VAL A 244 -6.38 1.42 9.57
C VAL A 244 -5.36 2.38 8.93
N CYS A 245 -5.20 3.59 9.46
CA CYS A 245 -4.27 4.56 8.89
C CYS A 245 -2.80 4.17 9.09
N ASN A 246 -2.46 3.46 10.18
CA ASN A 246 -1.12 2.88 10.35
C ASN A 246 -0.84 1.79 9.30
N CYS A 247 -1.81 0.96 8.97
CA CYS A 247 -1.69 -0.02 7.88
C CYS A 247 -1.38 0.69 6.55
N LEU A 248 -2.07 1.80 6.22
CA LEU A 248 -1.75 2.62 5.05
C LEU A 248 -0.36 3.25 5.14
N GLY A 249 0.06 3.66 6.34
CA GLY A 249 1.38 4.20 6.61
C GLY A 249 2.51 3.19 6.34
N LEU A 250 2.31 1.89 6.65
CA LEU A 250 3.26 0.82 6.32
C LEU A 250 3.40 0.65 4.81
N ILE A 251 2.29 0.59 4.07
CA ILE A 251 2.31 0.54 2.60
C ILE A 251 3.08 1.73 2.02
N ALA A 252 2.79 2.93 2.51
CA ALA A 252 3.48 4.15 2.08
C ALA A 252 4.99 4.08 2.35
N GLN A 253 5.41 3.52 3.49
CA GLN A 253 6.81 3.30 3.84
C GLN A 253 7.49 2.38 2.83
N SER A 254 6.89 1.24 2.50
CA SER A 254 7.40 0.27 1.52
C SER A 254 7.54 0.90 0.13
N CYS A 255 6.52 1.61 -0.31
CA CYS A 255 6.54 2.32 -1.60
C CYS A 255 7.59 3.44 -1.64
N CYS A 256 7.78 4.18 -0.55
CA CYS A 256 8.81 5.20 -0.44
C CYS A 256 10.22 4.59 -0.54
N LYS A 257 10.46 3.48 0.14
CA LYS A 257 11.73 2.76 0.11
C LYS A 257 12.06 2.29 -1.32
N PHE A 258 11.13 1.62 -2.00
CA PHE A 258 11.26 1.22 -3.39
C PHE A 258 11.62 2.41 -4.31
N SER A 259 10.87 3.51 -4.19
CA SER A 259 11.05 4.68 -5.03
C SER A 259 12.42 5.35 -4.84
N ASN A 260 12.96 5.34 -3.63
CA ASN A 260 14.30 5.85 -3.34
C ASN A 260 15.38 4.95 -3.97
N ASP A 261 15.26 3.61 -3.84
CA ASP A 261 16.18 2.67 -4.48
C ASP A 261 16.19 2.86 -6.00
N LEU A 262 14.99 2.97 -6.62
CA LEU A 262 14.89 3.15 -8.06
C LEU A 262 15.54 4.47 -8.53
N ARG A 263 15.35 5.56 -7.79
CA ARG A 263 16.00 6.84 -8.10
C ARG A 263 17.53 6.75 -8.03
N LEU A 264 18.07 6.01 -7.08
CA LEU A 264 19.50 5.72 -7.00
C LEU A 264 19.96 4.85 -8.17
N LEU A 265 19.22 3.80 -8.51
CA LEU A 265 19.54 2.93 -9.66
C LEU A 265 19.46 3.68 -10.98
N GLN A 266 18.54 4.63 -11.14
CA GLN A 266 18.45 5.48 -12.32
C GLN A 266 19.64 6.45 -12.41
N ASN A 267 20.10 7.01 -11.29
CA ASN A 267 21.34 7.80 -11.27
C ASN A 267 22.54 6.96 -11.71
N LEU A 268 22.61 5.71 -11.26
CA LEU A 268 23.63 4.74 -11.70
C LEU A 268 23.46 4.29 -13.14
N LYS A 269 22.38 4.65 -13.81
CA LYS A 269 22.01 4.22 -15.18
C LYS A 269 21.84 2.71 -15.33
N GLU A 270 21.50 2.04 -14.25
CA GLU A 270 21.31 0.57 -14.22
C GLU A 270 19.88 0.16 -14.51
N ILE A 271 18.93 0.85 -13.85
CA ILE A 271 17.49 0.61 -14.01
C ILE A 271 16.77 1.96 -13.99
N GLU A 272 15.82 2.14 -14.90
CA GLU A 272 15.00 3.35 -15.02
C GLU A 272 13.52 3.03 -14.93
N GLU A 273 12.70 4.01 -14.46
CA GLU A 273 11.26 3.94 -14.59
C GLU A 273 10.85 4.04 -16.07
N PRO A 274 9.64 3.57 -16.45
CA PRO A 274 9.16 3.67 -17.83
C PRO A 274 9.04 5.12 -18.27
N PHE A 275 9.41 5.37 -19.52
CA PHE A 275 9.36 6.69 -20.14
C PHE A 275 8.57 6.61 -21.44
N GLU A 276 7.50 7.37 -21.57
CA GLU A 276 6.63 7.33 -22.73
C GLU A 276 7.25 8.07 -23.92
N LYS A 277 6.91 7.63 -25.13
CA LYS A 277 7.50 8.13 -26.39
C LYS A 277 7.43 9.66 -26.52
N ASN A 278 6.37 10.28 -26.04
CA ASN A 278 6.12 11.72 -26.14
C ASN A 278 6.33 12.47 -24.81
N GLN A 279 6.80 11.78 -23.79
CA GLN A 279 7.02 12.37 -22.47
C GLN A 279 8.22 13.32 -22.51
N ILE A 280 8.08 14.49 -21.88
CA ILE A 280 9.16 15.45 -21.71
C ILE A 280 9.71 15.29 -20.29
N GLY A 281 10.97 14.86 -20.19
CA GLY A 281 11.65 14.66 -18.90
C GLY A 281 12.27 15.94 -18.33
N SER A 282 12.57 16.94 -19.16
CA SER A 282 13.17 18.20 -18.77
C SER A 282 12.89 19.29 -19.79
N SER A 283 12.53 20.49 -19.31
CA SER A 283 12.29 21.65 -20.18
C SER A 283 13.58 22.25 -20.75
N ALA A 284 14.73 22.00 -20.10
CA ALA A 284 16.02 22.60 -20.49
C ALA A 284 16.96 21.61 -21.22
N MET A 285 16.91 20.32 -20.83
CA MET A 285 17.80 19.29 -21.38
C MET A 285 16.94 18.15 -21.94
N ALA A 286 16.74 18.15 -23.25
CA ALA A 286 15.79 17.29 -23.95
C ALA A 286 16.02 15.77 -23.72
N TYR A 287 17.27 15.33 -23.54
CA TYR A 287 17.58 13.92 -23.36
C TYR A 287 17.43 13.45 -21.89
N LYS A 288 17.32 14.39 -20.93
CA LYS A 288 17.29 14.09 -19.51
C LYS A 288 15.98 13.42 -19.12
N ARG A 289 16.06 12.22 -18.57
CA ARG A 289 14.92 11.46 -18.04
C ARG A 289 14.92 11.55 -16.52
N ASN A 290 13.99 12.31 -15.97
CA ASN A 290 13.82 12.42 -14.53
C ASN A 290 12.90 11.31 -14.02
N PRO A 291 13.17 10.71 -12.85
CA PRO A 291 12.32 9.69 -12.23
C PRO A 291 11.08 10.32 -11.57
N MET A 292 10.24 11.01 -12.36
CA MET A 292 9.16 11.84 -11.84
C MET A 292 8.05 11.02 -11.16
N ARG A 293 7.79 9.79 -11.63
CA ARG A 293 6.81 8.88 -11.01
C ARG A 293 7.31 8.39 -9.66
N SER A 294 8.57 8.00 -9.59
CA SER A 294 9.23 7.59 -8.33
C SER A 294 9.32 8.75 -7.32
N GLU A 295 9.63 9.97 -7.78
CA GLU A 295 9.60 11.16 -6.92
C GLU A 295 8.20 11.45 -6.37
N ARG A 296 7.17 11.23 -7.16
CA ARG A 296 5.77 11.38 -6.75
C ARG A 296 5.36 10.32 -5.74
N ILE A 297 5.73 9.05 -5.95
CA ILE A 297 5.55 7.99 -4.96
C ILE A 297 6.18 8.42 -3.63
N ALA A 298 7.44 8.84 -3.62
CA ALA A 298 8.13 9.28 -2.40
C ALA A 298 7.43 10.45 -1.70
N SER A 299 6.94 11.43 -2.46
CA SER A 299 6.30 12.62 -1.90
C SER A 299 4.92 12.34 -1.31
N LEU A 300 4.08 11.58 -2.00
CA LEU A 300 2.78 11.15 -1.50
C LEU A 300 2.91 10.22 -0.30
N SER A 301 3.90 9.33 -0.31
CA SER A 301 4.18 8.43 0.82
C SER A 301 4.49 9.19 2.11
N ARG A 302 5.29 10.28 2.04
CA ARG A 302 5.54 11.12 3.21
C ARG A 302 4.25 11.74 3.76
N TYR A 303 3.34 12.16 2.88
CA TYR A 303 2.05 12.66 3.30
C TYR A 303 1.29 11.61 4.12
N VAL A 304 1.13 10.38 3.59
CA VAL A 304 0.41 9.30 4.26
C VAL A 304 1.03 8.94 5.61
N MET A 305 2.36 8.80 5.67
CA MET A 305 3.07 8.45 6.92
C MET A 305 2.88 9.51 8.01
N ILE A 306 2.84 10.79 7.66
CA ILE A 306 2.61 11.87 8.62
C ILE A 306 1.13 11.95 8.99
N ASP A 307 0.22 11.81 8.00
CA ASP A 307 -1.22 11.85 8.23
C ASP A 307 -1.72 10.70 9.12
N ALA A 308 -1.06 9.55 9.10
CA ALA A 308 -1.38 8.41 9.99
C ALA A 308 -1.28 8.75 11.48
N LEU A 309 -0.63 9.84 11.86
CA LEU A 309 -0.59 10.33 13.25
C LEU A 309 -1.90 11.01 13.67
N ASN A 310 -2.68 11.58 12.74
CA ASN A 310 -3.92 12.27 13.04
C ASN A 310 -4.93 11.40 13.80
N PRO A 311 -5.27 10.17 13.34
CA PRO A 311 -6.22 9.31 14.06
C PRO A 311 -5.75 8.94 15.46
N ALA A 312 -4.44 8.78 15.69
CA ALA A 312 -3.90 8.48 17.01
C ALA A 312 -4.13 9.64 18.00
N TRP A 313 -3.89 10.87 17.57
CA TRP A 313 -4.18 12.06 18.35
C TRP A 313 -5.68 12.20 18.62
N THR A 314 -6.50 12.04 17.59
CA THR A 314 -7.96 12.09 17.70
C THR A 314 -8.49 11.05 18.68
N ALA A 315 -8.01 9.80 18.59
CA ALA A 315 -8.41 8.72 19.49
C ALA A 315 -8.07 9.03 20.95
N SER A 316 -6.90 9.61 21.21
CA SER A 316 -6.43 9.94 22.57
C SER A 316 -7.18 11.14 23.18
N ALA A 317 -7.77 12.00 22.36
CA ALA A 317 -8.51 13.19 22.78
C ALA A 317 -10.00 12.94 22.99
N GLN A 318 -10.51 11.71 22.77
CA GLN A 318 -11.94 11.40 22.98
C GLN A 318 -12.30 11.40 24.47
N TRP A 319 -13.52 11.88 24.77
CA TRP A 319 -14.03 11.99 26.13
C TRP A 319 -15.22 11.04 26.34
N PHE A 320 -15.11 10.21 27.38
CA PHE A 320 -16.20 9.33 27.83
C PHE A 320 -16.91 8.60 26.68
N GLU A 321 -18.23 8.67 26.61
CA GLU A 321 -19.05 7.98 25.61
C GLU A 321 -19.12 8.70 24.26
N ARG A 322 -18.83 10.00 24.21
CA ARG A 322 -18.84 10.81 22.99
C ARG A 322 -18.23 12.20 23.18
N THR A 323 -17.38 12.59 22.21
CA THR A 323 -17.10 14.00 21.89
C THR A 323 -17.16 14.15 20.36
N LEU A 324 -17.42 15.37 19.84
CA LEU A 324 -17.48 15.64 18.42
C LEU A 324 -16.11 16.03 17.82
N ASP A 325 -15.07 16.05 18.62
CA ASP A 325 -13.71 16.45 18.25
C ASP A 325 -13.12 15.63 17.09
N ASP A 326 -13.53 14.37 16.96
CA ASP A 326 -13.12 13.47 15.90
C ASP A 326 -13.68 13.86 14.52
N SER A 327 -14.85 14.45 14.47
CA SER A 327 -15.69 14.51 13.26
C SER A 327 -15.02 15.22 12.10
N ALA A 328 -14.50 16.43 12.30
CA ALA A 328 -13.85 17.19 11.24
C ALA A 328 -12.50 16.59 10.85
N ASN A 329 -11.68 16.18 11.84
CA ASN A 329 -10.35 15.63 11.57
C ASN A 329 -10.43 14.34 10.75
N LYS A 330 -11.26 13.36 11.15
CA LYS A 330 -11.32 12.07 10.45
C LYS A 330 -11.94 12.16 9.06
N ARG A 331 -12.81 13.12 8.80
CA ARG A 331 -13.37 13.35 7.45
C ARG A 331 -12.31 13.78 6.45
N VAL A 332 -11.23 14.40 6.91
CA VAL A 332 -10.09 14.80 6.10
C VAL A 332 -9.04 13.70 6.13
N SER A 333 -8.50 13.38 7.30
CA SER A 333 -7.32 12.52 7.45
C SER A 333 -7.56 11.10 6.93
N VAL A 334 -8.63 10.43 7.32
CA VAL A 334 -8.88 9.04 6.89
C VAL A 334 -9.14 8.97 5.38
N ALA A 335 -9.97 9.87 4.85
CA ALA A 335 -10.27 9.89 3.42
C ALA A 335 -9.01 10.18 2.57
N GLU A 336 -8.24 11.20 2.93
CA GLU A 336 -7.05 11.58 2.17
C GLU A 336 -5.92 10.54 2.28
N ALA A 337 -5.78 9.85 3.41
CA ALA A 337 -4.85 8.73 3.55
C ALA A 337 -5.14 7.63 2.51
N PHE A 338 -6.41 7.25 2.33
CA PHE A 338 -6.81 6.26 1.33
C PHE A 338 -6.64 6.77 -0.10
N LEU A 339 -7.06 8.00 -0.39
CA LEU A 339 -6.92 8.60 -1.73
C LEU A 339 -5.44 8.70 -2.14
N ALA A 340 -4.56 9.06 -1.20
CA ALA A 340 -3.12 9.13 -1.43
C ALA A 340 -2.52 7.74 -1.64
N THR A 341 -2.84 6.76 -0.80
CA THR A 341 -2.32 5.38 -0.89
C THR A 341 -2.77 4.72 -2.19
N ASP A 342 -4.00 4.94 -2.60
CA ASP A 342 -4.53 4.49 -3.87
C ASP A 342 -3.70 4.99 -5.06
N GLY A 343 -3.43 6.30 -5.11
CA GLY A 343 -2.58 6.89 -6.14
C GLY A 343 -1.12 6.44 -6.09
N ILE A 344 -0.57 6.20 -4.89
CA ILE A 344 0.78 5.62 -4.72
C ILE A 344 0.85 4.24 -5.37
N LEU A 345 -0.14 3.37 -5.11
CA LEU A 345 -0.14 2.01 -5.65
C LEU A 345 -0.36 1.98 -7.17
N ASP A 346 -1.18 2.88 -7.73
CA ASP A 346 -1.31 3.01 -9.19
C ASP A 346 0.03 3.39 -9.83
N LEU A 347 0.74 4.36 -9.27
CA LEU A 347 2.07 4.74 -9.71
C LEU A 347 3.07 3.58 -9.55
N TYR A 348 3.01 2.86 -8.43
CA TYR A 348 3.89 1.72 -8.16
C TYR A 348 3.71 0.61 -9.18
N ILE A 349 2.46 0.20 -9.47
CA ILE A 349 2.14 -0.80 -10.48
C ILE A 349 2.62 -0.36 -11.86
N ASN A 350 2.33 0.89 -12.24
CA ASN A 350 2.76 1.44 -13.52
C ASN A 350 4.29 1.41 -13.68
N VAL A 351 5.02 1.88 -12.67
CA VAL A 351 6.49 1.90 -12.69
C VAL A 351 7.05 0.49 -12.76
N THR A 352 6.59 -0.43 -11.91
CA THR A 352 7.14 -1.79 -11.84
C THR A 352 6.80 -2.64 -13.06
N SER A 353 5.68 -2.36 -13.72
CA SER A 353 5.30 -3.05 -14.97
C SER A 353 6.14 -2.65 -16.18
N GLY A 354 6.87 -1.53 -16.10
CA GLY A 354 7.62 -0.97 -17.22
C GLY A 354 9.09 -0.67 -16.94
N LEU A 355 9.68 -1.21 -15.87
CA LEU A 355 11.09 -0.99 -15.54
C LEU A 355 12.02 -1.33 -16.71
N VAL A 356 12.94 -0.42 -17.00
CA VAL A 356 13.93 -0.57 -18.06
C VAL A 356 15.27 -0.90 -17.42
N VAL A 357 15.84 -2.07 -17.77
CA VAL A 357 17.13 -2.55 -17.26
C VAL A 357 18.20 -2.39 -18.32
N TYR A 358 19.38 -1.94 -17.95
CA TYR A 358 20.54 -1.78 -18.83
C TYR A 358 21.66 -2.80 -18.50
N PRO A 359 21.60 -4.03 -19.03
CA PRO A 359 22.51 -5.12 -18.67
C PRO A 359 23.99 -4.79 -18.88
N LYS A 360 24.30 -4.08 -19.96
CA LYS A 360 25.69 -3.71 -20.27
C LYS A 360 26.27 -2.71 -19.27
N VAL A 361 25.47 -1.76 -18.79
CA VAL A 361 25.89 -0.80 -17.76
C VAL A 361 26.12 -1.52 -16.44
N ILE A 362 25.18 -2.39 -16.04
CA ILE A 362 25.26 -3.23 -14.83
C ILE A 362 26.55 -4.07 -14.87
N HIS A 363 26.79 -4.77 -15.98
CA HIS A 363 27.99 -5.59 -16.17
C HIS A 363 29.27 -4.74 -16.09
N THR A 364 29.34 -3.62 -16.79
CA THR A 364 30.52 -2.74 -16.78
C THR A 364 30.85 -2.25 -15.38
N ARG A 365 29.81 -1.83 -14.61
CA ARG A 365 29.99 -1.39 -13.23
C ARG A 365 30.46 -2.53 -12.33
N LEU A 366 29.85 -3.70 -12.45
CA LEU A 366 30.26 -4.87 -11.66
C LEU A 366 31.71 -5.24 -11.96
N MET A 367 32.10 -5.29 -13.23
CA MET A 367 33.48 -5.64 -13.64
C MET A 367 34.52 -4.60 -13.24
N SER A 368 34.14 -3.35 -12.96
CA SER A 368 35.08 -2.34 -12.44
C SER A 368 35.48 -2.60 -10.98
N GLU A 369 34.64 -3.29 -10.22
CA GLU A 369 34.83 -3.56 -8.79
C GLU A 369 35.19 -5.02 -8.48
N LEU A 370 34.76 -5.95 -9.33
CA LEU A 370 34.90 -7.40 -9.11
C LEU A 370 36.35 -7.85 -8.90
N PRO A 371 37.39 -7.28 -9.56
CA PRO A 371 38.79 -7.66 -9.30
C PRO A 371 39.20 -7.47 -7.83
N PHE A 372 38.73 -6.41 -7.16
CA PHE A 372 39.01 -6.19 -5.74
C PHE A 372 38.29 -7.21 -4.84
N MET A 373 37.12 -7.70 -5.24
CA MET A 373 36.33 -8.67 -4.48
C MET A 373 36.85 -10.10 -4.66
N ALA A 374 37.45 -10.41 -5.81
CA ALA A 374 37.93 -11.73 -6.19
C ALA A 374 39.37 -11.99 -5.78
N THR A 375 40.03 -11.08 -5.05
CA THR A 375 41.44 -11.20 -4.66
C THR A 375 41.76 -12.50 -3.93
N GLU A 376 40.85 -12.96 -3.06
CA GLU A 376 41.00 -14.25 -2.39
C GLU A 376 40.97 -15.44 -3.38
N ASN A 377 40.03 -15.43 -4.33
CA ASN A 377 39.91 -16.48 -5.34
C ASN A 377 41.17 -16.54 -6.22
N ILE A 378 41.69 -15.40 -6.64
CA ILE A 378 42.92 -15.29 -7.42
C ILE A 378 44.13 -15.81 -6.62
N MET A 379 44.23 -15.41 -5.35
CA MET A 379 45.29 -15.88 -4.44
C MET A 379 45.23 -17.40 -4.28
N MET A 380 44.06 -17.98 -4.05
CA MET A 380 43.88 -19.41 -3.85
C MET A 380 44.22 -20.22 -5.12
N ASP A 381 43.91 -19.66 -6.31
CA ASP A 381 44.35 -20.26 -7.57
C ASP A 381 45.90 -20.32 -7.67
N ALA A 382 46.56 -19.22 -7.36
CA ALA A 382 48.01 -19.15 -7.33
C ALA A 382 48.64 -20.08 -6.26
N VAL A 383 48.02 -20.24 -5.09
CA VAL A 383 48.43 -21.20 -4.07
C VAL A 383 48.34 -22.65 -4.57
N LYS A 384 47.27 -22.99 -5.29
CA LYS A 384 47.13 -24.34 -5.92
C LYS A 384 48.22 -24.61 -6.94
N LYS A 385 48.77 -23.58 -7.56
CA LYS A 385 49.92 -23.68 -8.49
C LYS A 385 51.28 -23.71 -7.79
N GLY A 386 51.29 -23.68 -6.45
CA GLY A 386 52.51 -23.82 -5.65
C GLY A 386 53.02 -22.50 -5.01
N GLY A 387 52.28 -21.41 -5.10
CA GLY A 387 52.67 -20.13 -4.50
C GLY A 387 52.55 -20.12 -2.98
N ASP A 388 53.39 -19.29 -2.33
CA ASP A 388 53.31 -19.05 -0.88
C ASP A 388 52.14 -18.13 -0.55
N ARG A 389 51.19 -18.59 0.28
CA ARG A 389 49.98 -17.86 0.62
C ARG A 389 50.27 -16.51 1.29
N GLN A 390 51.28 -16.42 2.15
CA GLN A 390 51.59 -15.19 2.89
C GLN A 390 52.23 -14.15 1.97
N GLU A 391 53.17 -14.60 1.11
CA GLU A 391 53.78 -13.74 0.10
C GLU A 391 52.73 -13.21 -0.88
N LEU A 392 51.88 -14.09 -1.39
CA LEU A 392 50.81 -13.73 -2.33
C LEU A 392 49.80 -12.76 -1.71
N HIS A 393 49.46 -12.92 -0.43
CA HIS A 393 48.57 -11.99 0.28
C HIS A 393 49.18 -10.59 0.35
N GLU A 394 50.47 -10.47 0.71
CA GLU A 394 51.09 -9.14 0.77
C GLU A 394 51.22 -8.51 -0.62
N LYS A 395 51.53 -9.28 -1.65
CA LYS A 395 51.58 -8.79 -3.03
C LYS A 395 50.20 -8.31 -3.52
N ILE A 396 49.12 -9.08 -3.25
CA ILE A 396 47.75 -8.64 -3.54
C ILE A 396 47.39 -7.34 -2.84
N ARG A 397 47.77 -7.20 -1.57
CA ARG A 397 47.56 -5.97 -0.82
C ARG A 397 48.22 -4.77 -1.50
N GLN A 398 49.51 -4.93 -1.88
CA GLN A 398 50.28 -3.89 -2.58
C GLN A 398 49.66 -3.55 -3.94
N HIS A 399 49.36 -4.54 -4.76
CA HIS A 399 48.70 -4.33 -6.06
C HIS A 399 47.32 -3.70 -5.94
N SER A 400 46.53 -4.11 -4.94
CA SER A 400 45.21 -3.54 -4.69
C SER A 400 45.28 -2.06 -4.26
N MET A 401 46.25 -1.70 -3.42
CA MET A 401 46.45 -0.31 -3.02
C MET A 401 46.88 0.56 -4.22
N ALA A 402 47.80 0.04 -5.04
CA ALA A 402 48.24 0.74 -6.25
C ALA A 402 47.13 0.89 -7.29
N ALA A 403 46.32 -0.15 -7.54
CA ALA A 403 45.16 -0.06 -8.42
C ALA A 403 44.09 0.88 -7.88
N GLY A 404 43.88 0.85 -6.55
CA GLY A 404 42.97 1.79 -5.87
C GLY A 404 43.42 3.27 -6.03
N ALA A 405 44.73 3.53 -6.04
CA ALA A 405 45.25 4.88 -6.30
C ALA A 405 44.98 5.30 -7.75
N VAL A 406 45.18 4.42 -8.72
CA VAL A 406 44.84 4.70 -10.14
C VAL A 406 43.36 5.10 -10.26
N VAL A 407 42.47 4.34 -9.64
CA VAL A 407 41.02 4.64 -9.70
C VAL A 407 40.65 5.95 -9.00
N LYS A 408 41.16 6.17 -7.78
CA LYS A 408 40.69 7.26 -6.90
C LYS A 408 41.46 8.55 -7.05
N VAL A 409 42.76 8.46 -7.30
CA VAL A 409 43.65 9.65 -7.39
C VAL A 409 43.81 10.10 -8.85
N GLU A 410 43.99 9.16 -9.74
CA GLU A 410 44.26 9.46 -11.16
C GLU A 410 43.01 9.46 -12.03
N GLY A 411 41.87 8.98 -11.52
CA GLY A 411 40.62 8.83 -12.30
C GLY A 411 40.72 7.78 -13.42
N GLY A 412 41.68 6.87 -13.31
CA GLY A 412 41.94 5.81 -14.27
C GLY A 412 41.01 4.59 -14.11
N LYS A 413 41.19 3.59 -14.98
CA LYS A 413 40.49 2.31 -14.85
C LYS A 413 41.21 1.38 -13.88
N ASN A 414 40.46 0.52 -13.23
CA ASN A 414 41.01 -0.53 -12.36
C ASN A 414 41.96 -1.45 -13.18
N ASP A 415 43.24 -1.43 -12.86
CA ASP A 415 44.29 -2.20 -13.54
C ASP A 415 44.83 -3.37 -12.69
N LEU A 416 44.07 -3.76 -11.62
CA LEU A 416 44.51 -4.82 -10.70
C LEU A 416 44.81 -6.15 -11.40
N VAL A 417 43.98 -6.52 -12.37
CA VAL A 417 44.16 -7.74 -13.15
C VAL A 417 45.49 -7.70 -13.91
N ASP A 418 45.81 -6.60 -14.56
CA ASP A 418 47.05 -6.43 -15.31
C ASP A 418 48.28 -6.45 -14.39
N ARG A 419 48.21 -5.86 -13.19
CA ARG A 419 49.26 -5.88 -12.20
C ARG A 419 49.55 -7.28 -11.68
N ILE A 420 48.51 -8.05 -11.35
CA ILE A 420 48.65 -9.42 -10.85
C ILE A 420 49.18 -10.31 -11.96
N ALA A 421 48.67 -10.19 -13.18
CA ALA A 421 49.15 -10.99 -14.33
C ALA A 421 50.62 -10.72 -14.70
N ALA A 422 51.11 -9.51 -14.44
CA ALA A 422 52.49 -9.13 -14.67
C ALA A 422 53.46 -9.58 -13.54
N ASP A 423 52.95 -9.98 -12.36
CA ASP A 423 53.79 -10.44 -11.25
C ASP A 423 53.97 -11.96 -11.30
N PRO A 424 55.24 -12.42 -11.56
CA PRO A 424 55.54 -13.85 -11.74
C PRO A 424 55.22 -14.70 -10.49
N ALA A 425 55.08 -14.10 -9.31
CA ALA A 425 54.74 -14.83 -8.09
C ALA A 425 53.37 -15.52 -8.16
N PHE A 426 52.45 -14.98 -8.98
CA PHE A 426 51.11 -15.54 -9.12
C PHE A 426 51.01 -16.70 -10.10
N MET A 427 52.05 -16.92 -10.92
CA MET A 427 52.08 -18.04 -11.90
C MET A 427 50.79 -18.15 -12.71
N THR A 428 50.22 -17.02 -13.10
CA THR A 428 48.92 -16.93 -13.77
C THR A 428 48.95 -15.93 -14.93
N THR A 429 48.11 -16.14 -15.89
CA THR A 429 47.94 -15.23 -17.04
C THR A 429 46.72 -14.36 -16.83
N LYS A 430 46.62 -13.27 -17.62
CA LYS A 430 45.45 -12.40 -17.63
C LYS A 430 44.18 -13.19 -17.99
N GLU A 431 44.28 -14.09 -18.95
CA GLU A 431 43.19 -14.94 -19.43
C GLU A 431 42.69 -15.88 -18.31
N GLU A 432 43.59 -16.45 -17.54
CA GLU A 432 43.25 -17.31 -16.39
C GLU A 432 42.56 -16.49 -15.29
N ILE A 433 43.05 -15.29 -14.96
CA ILE A 433 42.40 -14.42 -14.00
C ILE A 433 40.98 -14.03 -14.46
N LEU A 434 40.81 -13.62 -15.73
CA LEU A 434 39.52 -13.32 -16.29
C LEU A 434 38.56 -14.51 -16.29
N ALA A 435 39.07 -15.74 -16.38
CA ALA A 435 38.23 -16.94 -16.25
C ALA A 435 37.72 -17.16 -14.81
N ILE A 436 38.46 -16.70 -13.80
CA ILE A 436 38.02 -16.70 -12.40
C ILE A 436 36.94 -15.63 -12.20
N LEU A 437 37.08 -14.45 -12.85
CA LEU A 437 36.21 -13.29 -12.69
C LEU A 437 34.88 -13.44 -13.45
N LYS A 438 34.21 -14.57 -13.34
CA LYS A 438 32.86 -14.78 -13.86
C LYS A 438 31.89 -14.31 -12.80
N PRO A 439 31.09 -13.24 -13.06
CA PRO A 439 30.17 -12.67 -12.07
C PRO A 439 29.25 -13.67 -11.39
N GLU A 440 28.82 -14.69 -12.14
CA GLU A 440 27.89 -15.73 -11.68
C GLU A 440 28.48 -16.56 -10.50
N ASN A 441 29.81 -16.64 -10.39
CA ASN A 441 30.47 -17.36 -9.32
C ASN A 441 30.49 -16.60 -7.98
N PHE A 442 30.06 -15.34 -7.96
CA PHE A 442 30.14 -14.43 -6.80
C PHE A 442 28.79 -14.03 -6.20
N VAL A 443 27.69 -14.46 -6.79
CA VAL A 443 26.33 -14.07 -6.36
C VAL A 443 25.76 -14.95 -5.23
N GLY A 444 26.52 -15.95 -4.77
CA GLY A 444 26.05 -16.89 -3.75
C GLY A 444 24.77 -17.60 -4.15
N ARG A 445 23.81 -17.67 -3.23
CA ARG A 445 22.48 -18.24 -3.45
C ARG A 445 21.43 -17.23 -3.94
N ALA A 446 21.81 -16.10 -4.53
CA ALA A 446 20.86 -15.07 -4.93
C ALA A 446 19.81 -15.56 -5.94
N PRO A 447 20.16 -16.34 -6.99
CA PRO A 447 19.17 -16.91 -7.90
C PRO A 447 18.22 -17.89 -7.20
N GLU A 448 18.76 -18.83 -6.42
CA GLU A 448 17.97 -19.85 -5.72
C GLU A 448 17.08 -19.21 -4.65
N GLN A 449 17.59 -18.24 -3.86
CA GLN A 449 16.78 -17.53 -2.88
C GLN A 449 15.63 -16.76 -3.53
N THR A 450 15.83 -16.22 -4.73
CA THR A 450 14.78 -15.58 -5.49
C THR A 450 13.71 -16.59 -5.91
N ALA A 451 14.12 -17.72 -6.48
CA ALA A 451 13.21 -18.78 -6.89
C ALA A 451 12.45 -19.39 -5.70
N ASP A 452 13.14 -19.70 -4.61
CA ASP A 452 12.54 -20.24 -3.39
C ASP A 452 11.48 -19.29 -2.85
N PHE A 453 11.80 -17.99 -2.73
CA PHE A 453 10.86 -16.99 -2.23
C PHE A 453 9.63 -16.81 -3.12
N LEU A 454 9.82 -16.81 -4.45
CA LEU A 454 8.68 -16.74 -5.38
C LEU A 454 7.78 -17.95 -5.24
N ASN A 455 8.35 -19.17 -5.27
CA ASN A 455 7.57 -20.41 -5.23
C ASN A 455 6.89 -20.67 -3.89
N GLU A 456 7.57 -20.39 -2.77
CA GLU A 456 7.10 -20.78 -1.44
C GLU A 456 6.21 -19.73 -0.78
N VAL A 457 6.39 -18.44 -1.12
CA VAL A 457 5.67 -17.34 -0.47
C VAL A 457 4.76 -16.58 -1.44
N VAL A 458 5.28 -16.16 -2.59
CA VAL A 458 4.56 -15.24 -3.48
C VAL A 458 3.50 -15.96 -4.31
N ASP A 459 3.85 -17.08 -4.95
CA ASP A 459 2.92 -17.84 -5.80
C ASP A 459 1.69 -18.34 -5.04
N PRO A 460 1.77 -18.82 -3.78
CA PRO A 460 0.59 -19.12 -2.98
C PRO A 460 -0.34 -17.92 -2.77
N ILE A 461 0.21 -16.70 -2.55
CA ILE A 461 -0.60 -15.48 -2.43
C ILE A 461 -1.31 -15.18 -3.75
N LEU A 462 -0.58 -15.18 -4.86
CA LEU A 462 -1.14 -14.88 -6.17
C LEU A 462 -2.19 -15.92 -6.60
N ALA A 463 -1.98 -17.19 -6.28
CA ALA A 463 -2.93 -18.27 -6.55
C ALA A 463 -4.22 -18.11 -5.73
N LYS A 464 -4.10 -17.75 -4.45
CA LYS A 464 -5.23 -17.45 -3.57
C LYS A 464 -6.05 -16.26 -4.06
N GLU A 465 -5.39 -15.22 -4.52
CA GLU A 465 -5.99 -13.94 -4.89
C GLU A 465 -6.13 -13.76 -6.43
N LYS A 466 -6.16 -14.85 -7.17
CA LYS A 466 -6.18 -14.85 -8.65
C LYS A 466 -7.28 -13.96 -9.26
N ASP A 467 -8.43 -13.87 -8.58
CA ASP A 467 -9.58 -13.10 -9.04
C ASP A 467 -9.39 -11.58 -8.91
N LEU A 468 -8.35 -11.15 -8.17
CA LEU A 468 -7.96 -9.74 -8.01
C LEU A 468 -6.92 -9.29 -9.04
N LEU A 469 -6.33 -10.20 -9.80
CA LEU A 469 -5.29 -9.89 -10.79
C LEU A 469 -5.84 -9.20 -12.02
N GLY A 470 -4.98 -8.48 -12.74
CA GLY A 470 -5.31 -7.85 -14.03
C GLY A 470 -5.88 -6.44 -13.90
N VAL A 471 -5.50 -5.71 -12.84
CA VAL A 471 -5.83 -4.27 -12.71
C VAL A 471 -5.13 -3.49 -13.81
N ASP A 472 -5.90 -2.75 -14.59
CA ASP A 472 -5.40 -1.72 -15.49
C ASP A 472 -5.37 -0.38 -14.72
N VAL A 473 -4.19 0.23 -14.65
CA VAL A 473 -3.98 1.49 -13.92
C VAL A 473 -3.83 2.64 -14.90
N GLU A 474 -4.72 3.61 -14.81
CA GLU A 474 -4.65 4.84 -15.56
C GLU A 474 -3.92 5.91 -14.74
N ILE A 475 -2.84 6.47 -15.31
CA ILE A 475 -2.08 7.55 -14.67
C ILE A 475 -2.43 8.87 -15.35
N ASN A 476 -2.97 9.80 -14.59
CA ASN A 476 -3.39 11.12 -15.06
C ASN A 476 -2.29 12.19 -14.93
N VAL A 477 -1.04 11.80 -14.80
CA VAL A 477 0.08 12.73 -14.52
C VAL A 477 1.39 12.29 -15.14
#